data_b05330daf1e684eb8cb311e2d2705619
#
_entry.id   b05330daf1e684eb8cb311e2d2705619
#
_cell.length_a   1.000
_cell.length_b   1.000
_cell.length_c   1.000
_cell.angle_alpha   90.00
_cell.angle_beta   90.00
_cell.angle_gamma   90.00
#
_symmetry.space_group_name_H-M   'P 1'
#
loop_
_entity.id
_entity.type
_entity.pdbx_description
1 polymer ?
#
loop_
_entity_poly.entity_id
_entity_poly.type
_entity_poly.pdbx_seq_one_letter_code
_entity_poly.pdbx_strand_id
1 'polypeptide(L)'
;MEINIHYAGDDDLLWLKEHDEHISEKTLKHKIENKEVYVVKNNGKIIGWLRYNLFWDNIPFINMIYILEECRKMGIGKELVKHWEHEMKQNGYKNVLTSTQSNEDAQHFYRKLGYKEIGGFKYFDDPYEIMFQKIF
;
A
#
# COMPACT_ATOMS: atom_id res chain seq x y z
N MET A 1 8.78 0.68 19.90
CA MET A 1 8.89 -0.36 18.85
C MET A 1 9.77 0.16 17.73
N GLU A 2 10.86 -0.51 17.49
CA GLU A 2 11.72 -0.21 16.35
C GLU A 2 11.23 -0.96 15.13
N ILE A 3 10.93 -0.23 14.07
CA ILE A 3 10.48 -0.84 12.83
C ILE A 3 11.47 -0.55 11.71
N ASN A 4 11.56 -1.50 10.78
CA ASN A 4 12.31 -1.37 9.55
C ASN A 4 11.36 -1.49 8.38
N ILE A 5 11.44 -0.54 7.45
CA ILE A 5 10.65 -0.55 6.22
C ILE A 5 11.62 -0.74 5.06
N HIS A 6 11.42 -1.77 4.27
CA HIS A 6 12.26 -2.05 3.12
C HIS A 6 11.48 -2.84 2.06
N TYR A 7 12.06 -2.96 0.87
CA TYR A 7 11.47 -3.79 -0.16
C TYR A 7 11.46 -5.24 0.28
N ALA A 8 10.34 -5.94 -0.01
CA ALA A 8 10.24 -7.36 0.22
C ALA A 8 11.27 -8.11 -0.64
N GLY A 9 11.89 -9.13 -0.05
CA GLY A 9 12.80 -10.02 -0.75
C GLY A 9 12.19 -11.40 -0.93
N ASP A 10 12.93 -12.29 -1.59
CA ASP A 10 12.47 -13.66 -1.84
C ASP A 10 12.12 -14.40 -0.55
N ASP A 11 12.81 -14.09 0.53
CA ASP A 11 12.57 -14.71 1.84
C ASP A 11 11.21 -14.35 2.43
N ASP A 12 10.59 -13.27 1.95
CA ASP A 12 9.31 -12.79 2.46
C ASP A 12 8.12 -13.37 1.69
N LEU A 13 8.37 -14.00 0.54
CA LEU A 13 7.30 -14.47 -0.36
C LEU A 13 6.33 -15.44 0.34
N LEU A 14 6.87 -16.43 1.06
CA LEU A 14 6.03 -17.45 1.70
C LEU A 14 5.09 -16.83 2.71
N TRP A 15 5.61 -15.96 3.56
CA TRP A 15 4.80 -15.28 4.58
C TRP A 15 3.74 -14.39 3.92
N LEU A 16 4.12 -13.61 2.93
CA LEU A 16 3.19 -12.72 2.22
C LEU A 16 2.09 -13.50 1.51
N LYS A 17 2.44 -14.61 0.87
CA LYS A 17 1.47 -15.47 0.21
C LYS A 17 0.41 -15.99 1.19
N GLU A 18 0.83 -16.34 2.41
CA GLU A 18 -0.08 -16.88 3.43
C GLU A 18 -0.99 -15.80 4.02
N HIS A 19 -0.58 -14.55 4.00
CA HIS A 19 -1.30 -13.46 4.66
C HIS A 19 -2.03 -12.52 3.70
N ASP A 20 -1.55 -12.34 2.49
CA ASP A 20 -2.19 -11.49 1.48
C ASP A 20 -3.11 -12.35 0.60
N GLU A 21 -4.40 -12.33 0.89
CA GLU A 21 -5.39 -13.19 0.23
C GLU A 21 -5.87 -12.63 -1.11
N HIS A 22 -5.47 -11.43 -1.49
CA HIS A 22 -6.00 -10.71 -2.64
C HIS A 22 -5.08 -10.71 -3.85
N ILE A 23 -4.08 -11.58 -3.87
CA ILE A 23 -3.11 -11.63 -4.96
C ILE A 23 -2.64 -13.07 -5.15
N SER A 24 -2.43 -13.49 -6.42
CA SER A 24 -1.87 -14.81 -6.70
C SER A 24 -0.39 -14.85 -6.36
N GLU A 25 0.12 -16.05 -6.06
CA GLU A 25 1.55 -16.22 -5.78
C GLU A 25 2.42 -15.77 -6.95
N LYS A 26 2.02 -16.11 -8.17
CA LYS A 26 2.77 -15.72 -9.37
C LYS A 26 2.90 -14.21 -9.50
N THR A 27 1.79 -13.48 -9.33
CA THR A 27 1.80 -12.03 -9.42
C THR A 27 2.60 -11.42 -8.28
N LEU A 28 2.44 -11.94 -7.07
CA LEU A 28 3.19 -11.46 -5.91
C LEU A 28 4.70 -11.62 -6.12
N LYS A 29 5.13 -12.76 -6.63
CA LYS A 29 6.55 -13.00 -6.92
C LYS A 29 7.10 -11.99 -7.91
N HIS A 30 6.36 -11.71 -8.99
CA HIS A 30 6.76 -10.69 -9.96
C HIS A 30 6.85 -9.30 -9.32
N LYS A 31 5.89 -8.96 -8.47
CA LYS A 31 5.91 -7.66 -7.80
C LYS A 31 7.09 -7.51 -6.85
N ILE A 32 7.45 -8.57 -6.15
CA ILE A 32 8.65 -8.57 -5.29
C ILE A 32 9.91 -8.36 -6.12
N GLU A 33 10.03 -9.06 -7.23
CA GLU A 33 11.17 -8.93 -8.15
C GLU A 33 11.28 -7.51 -8.71
N ASN A 34 10.15 -6.85 -8.96
CA ASN A 34 10.09 -5.50 -9.51
C ASN A 34 10.13 -4.40 -8.44
N LYS A 35 10.35 -4.76 -7.17
CA LYS A 35 10.41 -3.80 -6.06
C LYS A 35 9.11 -2.99 -5.92
N GLU A 36 7.99 -3.67 -6.06
CA GLU A 36 6.66 -3.08 -5.91
C GLU A 36 5.97 -3.51 -4.61
N VAL A 37 6.70 -4.15 -3.71
CA VAL A 37 6.19 -4.58 -2.41
C VAL A 37 7.15 -4.13 -1.32
N TYR A 38 6.60 -3.45 -0.31
CA TYR A 38 7.33 -3.10 0.90
C TYR A 38 6.85 -3.97 2.05
N VAL A 39 7.74 -4.28 2.97
CA VAL A 39 7.39 -4.91 4.25
C VAL A 39 7.85 -4.03 5.39
N VAL A 40 7.09 -4.08 6.48
CA VAL A 40 7.47 -3.48 7.76
C VAL A 40 7.82 -4.62 8.68
N LYS A 41 9.00 -4.58 9.27
CA LYS A 41 9.45 -5.61 10.21
C LYS A 41 9.74 -5.01 11.57
N ASN A 42 9.38 -5.76 12.59
CA ASN A 42 9.74 -5.51 13.98
C ASN A 42 10.50 -6.73 14.49
N ASN A 43 11.78 -6.55 14.86
CA ASN A 43 12.65 -7.65 15.28
C ASN A 43 12.67 -8.81 14.28
N GLY A 44 12.74 -8.47 12.97
CA GLY A 44 12.81 -9.46 11.90
C GLY A 44 11.49 -10.10 11.51
N LYS A 45 10.40 -9.76 12.19
CA LYS A 45 9.07 -10.31 11.88
C LYS A 45 8.24 -9.30 11.10
N ILE A 46 7.60 -9.75 10.03
CA ILE A 46 6.72 -8.91 9.24
C ILE A 46 5.47 -8.55 10.05
N ILE A 47 5.18 -7.27 10.18
CA ILE A 47 3.98 -6.77 10.85
C ILE A 47 3.08 -5.97 9.93
N GLY A 48 3.49 -5.77 8.68
CA GLY A 48 2.69 -5.07 7.70
C GLY A 48 3.34 -5.06 6.34
N TRP A 49 2.58 -4.70 5.33
CA TRP A 49 3.09 -4.60 3.95
C TRP A 49 2.28 -3.60 3.16
N LEU A 50 2.89 -3.16 2.05
CA LEU A 50 2.27 -2.29 1.07
C LEU A 50 2.70 -2.79 -0.31
N ARG A 51 1.74 -2.91 -1.23
CA ARG A 51 2.08 -3.20 -2.63
C ARG A 51 1.42 -2.19 -3.54
N TYR A 52 2.11 -1.87 -4.62
CA TYR A 52 1.64 -0.86 -5.56
C TYR A 52 1.95 -1.26 -6.99
N ASN A 53 1.36 -0.56 -7.93
CA ASN A 53 1.71 -0.64 -9.36
C ASN A 53 1.62 0.76 -9.97
N LEU A 54 1.85 0.86 -11.27
CA LEU A 54 1.74 2.13 -11.99
C LEU A 54 0.42 2.16 -12.74
N PHE A 55 -0.47 3.04 -12.31
CA PHE A 55 -1.74 3.29 -12.98
C PHE A 55 -1.46 4.04 -14.30
N TRP A 56 -2.05 3.60 -15.40
CA TRP A 56 -1.74 4.10 -16.74
C TRP A 56 -0.24 3.98 -17.08
N ASP A 57 0.43 3.01 -16.48
CA ASP A 57 1.87 2.80 -16.64
C ASP A 57 2.74 3.96 -16.15
N ASN A 58 2.16 4.94 -15.48
CA ASN A 58 2.86 6.19 -15.13
C ASN A 58 2.69 6.68 -13.69
N ILE A 59 1.61 6.34 -13.00
CA ILE A 59 1.29 6.94 -11.71
C ILE A 59 1.28 5.87 -10.61
N PRO A 60 2.15 5.95 -9.60
CA PRO A 60 2.14 4.98 -8.52
C PRO A 60 0.77 4.93 -7.83
N PHE A 61 0.24 3.72 -7.70
CA PHE A 61 -1.09 3.47 -7.14
C PHE A 61 -0.98 2.37 -6.08
N ILE A 62 -1.35 2.68 -4.82
CA ILE A 62 -1.37 1.67 -3.77
C ILE A 62 -2.52 0.70 -4.03
N ASN A 63 -2.19 -0.58 -4.21
CA ASN A 63 -3.18 -1.64 -4.37
C ASN A 63 -3.59 -2.26 -3.04
N MET A 64 -2.68 -2.27 -2.06
CA MET A 64 -2.91 -2.87 -0.76
C MET A 64 -1.97 -2.27 0.27
N ILE A 65 -2.51 -1.95 1.42
CA ILE A 65 -1.73 -1.69 2.62
C ILE A 65 -2.39 -2.44 3.77
N TYR A 66 -1.60 -3.15 4.54
CA TYR A 66 -2.11 -3.91 5.67
C TYR A 66 -1.13 -3.86 6.82
N ILE A 67 -1.63 -3.57 8.00
CA ILE A 67 -0.87 -3.65 9.26
C ILE A 67 -1.58 -4.67 10.12
N LEU A 68 -0.83 -5.60 10.71
CA LEU A 68 -1.41 -6.62 11.59
C LEU A 68 -2.24 -5.94 12.67
N GLU A 69 -3.38 -6.53 13.00
CA GLU A 69 -4.36 -5.91 13.89
C GLU A 69 -3.74 -5.49 15.23
N GLU A 70 -2.92 -6.35 15.82
CA GLU A 70 -2.26 -6.08 17.09
C GLU A 70 -1.23 -4.96 17.04
N CYS A 71 -0.83 -4.55 15.83
CA CYS A 71 0.16 -3.48 15.62
C CYS A 71 -0.47 -2.18 15.14
N ARG A 72 -1.79 -2.10 15.07
CA ARG A 72 -2.50 -0.90 14.60
C ARG A 72 -2.54 0.20 15.67
N LYS A 73 -2.87 1.43 15.24
CA LYS A 73 -2.98 2.63 16.08
C LYS A 73 -1.65 3.06 16.70
N MET A 74 -0.53 2.66 16.11
CA MET A 74 0.82 3.06 16.53
C MET A 74 1.52 3.94 15.49
N GLY A 75 0.80 4.37 14.46
CA GLY A 75 1.36 5.21 13.40
C GLY A 75 2.18 4.46 12.34
N ILE A 76 2.19 3.13 12.37
CA ILE A 76 2.99 2.33 11.44
C ILE A 76 2.50 2.49 10.00
N GLY A 77 1.18 2.46 9.78
CA GLY A 77 0.62 2.66 8.45
C GLY A 77 0.99 4.00 7.86
N LYS A 78 0.95 5.04 8.69
CA LYS A 78 1.34 6.39 8.28
C LYS A 78 2.82 6.44 7.88
N GLU A 79 3.69 5.82 8.67
CA GLU A 79 5.13 5.78 8.36
C GLU A 79 5.38 5.01 7.07
N LEU A 80 4.67 3.91 6.86
CA LEU A 80 4.81 3.11 5.65
C LEU A 80 4.40 3.89 4.40
N VAL A 81 3.25 4.56 4.43
CA VAL A 81 2.81 5.39 3.30
C VAL A 81 3.79 6.53 3.05
N LYS A 82 4.27 7.20 4.10
CA LYS A 82 5.22 8.30 3.95
C LYS A 82 6.56 7.83 3.37
N HIS A 83 7.02 6.65 3.77
CA HIS A 83 8.24 6.05 3.21
C HIS A 83 8.06 5.82 1.70
N TRP A 84 6.94 5.23 1.30
CA TRP A 84 6.62 5.00 -0.10
C TRP A 84 6.51 6.32 -0.88
N GLU A 85 5.79 7.30 -0.34
CA GLU A 85 5.65 8.62 -0.99
C GLU A 85 7.02 9.27 -1.21
N HIS A 86 7.89 9.18 -0.21
CA HIS A 86 9.23 9.76 -0.29
C HIS A 86 10.03 9.13 -1.43
N GLU A 87 10.01 7.81 -1.55
CA GLU A 87 10.70 7.12 -2.63
C GLU A 87 10.10 7.42 -4.00
N MET A 88 8.78 7.49 -4.09
CA MET A 88 8.13 7.84 -5.35
C MET A 88 8.51 9.26 -5.79
N LYS A 89 8.52 10.19 -4.86
CA LYS A 89 8.94 11.56 -5.12
C LYS A 89 10.41 11.62 -5.58
N GLN A 90 11.29 10.88 -4.93
CA GLN A 90 12.70 10.80 -5.34
C GLN A 90 12.87 10.21 -6.74
N ASN A 91 12.00 9.29 -7.13
CA ASN A 91 12.02 8.69 -8.47
C ASN A 91 11.41 9.60 -9.54
N GLY A 92 11.00 10.81 -9.19
CA GLY A 92 10.50 11.80 -10.14
C GLY A 92 8.99 11.81 -10.34
N TYR A 93 8.24 10.97 -9.63
CA TYR A 93 6.79 11.02 -9.72
C TYR A 93 6.26 12.28 -9.04
N LYS A 94 5.24 12.89 -9.63
CA LYS A 94 4.70 14.17 -9.13
C LYS A 94 3.41 14.01 -8.34
N ASN A 95 2.82 12.83 -8.39
CA ASN A 95 1.60 12.51 -7.66
C ASN A 95 1.48 11.01 -7.47
N VAL A 96 0.62 10.62 -6.54
CA VAL A 96 0.34 9.20 -6.26
C VAL A 96 -1.16 9.03 -6.08
N LEU A 97 -1.62 7.80 -6.30
CA LEU A 97 -3.03 7.45 -6.21
C LEU A 97 -3.26 6.29 -5.26
N THR A 98 -4.48 6.16 -4.81
CA THR A 98 -5.00 4.96 -4.17
C THR A 98 -6.52 4.95 -4.29
N SER A 99 -7.16 3.90 -3.79
CA SER A 99 -8.62 3.84 -3.72
C SER A 99 -9.07 3.09 -2.48
N THR A 100 -10.28 3.39 -2.02
CA THR A 100 -10.94 2.68 -0.93
C THR A 100 -12.41 2.53 -1.26
N GLN A 101 -13.05 1.50 -0.68
CA GLN A 101 -14.50 1.42 -0.75
C GLN A 101 -15.12 2.51 0.12
N SER A 102 -16.27 3.04 -0.31
CA SER A 102 -16.92 4.17 0.37
C SER A 102 -17.39 3.85 1.78
N ASN A 103 -17.52 2.58 2.14
CA ASN A 103 -17.90 2.16 3.49
C ASN A 103 -16.70 1.74 4.36
N GLU A 104 -15.47 1.96 3.91
CA GLU A 104 -14.27 1.60 4.67
C GLU A 104 -13.69 2.80 5.42
N ASP A 105 -13.17 2.54 6.62
CA ASP A 105 -12.50 3.58 7.43
C ASP A 105 -11.17 4.04 6.82
N ALA A 106 -10.59 3.23 5.93
CA ALA A 106 -9.34 3.58 5.25
C ALA A 106 -9.41 4.94 4.54
N GLN A 107 -10.61 5.35 4.08
CA GLN A 107 -10.78 6.66 3.45
C GLN A 107 -10.36 7.80 4.39
N HIS A 108 -10.66 7.67 5.68
CA HIS A 108 -10.30 8.69 6.67
C HIS A 108 -8.79 8.74 6.90
N PHE A 109 -8.15 7.59 6.90
CA PHE A 109 -6.70 7.48 6.99
C PHE A 109 -6.03 8.24 5.84
N TYR A 110 -6.46 8.02 4.60
CA TYR A 110 -5.88 8.70 3.46
C TYR A 110 -6.19 10.19 3.43
N ARG A 111 -7.41 10.60 3.80
CA ARG A 111 -7.76 12.02 3.89
C ARG A 111 -6.87 12.77 4.87
N LYS A 112 -6.55 12.15 6.01
CA LYS A 112 -5.64 12.73 7.00
C LYS A 112 -4.21 12.87 6.48
N LEU A 113 -3.80 12.02 5.55
CA LEU A 113 -2.48 12.09 4.94
C LEU A 113 -2.42 13.09 3.77
N GLY A 114 -3.50 13.78 3.49
CA GLY A 114 -3.55 14.79 2.45
C GLY A 114 -4.04 14.30 1.09
N TYR A 115 -4.57 13.08 1.02
CA TYR A 115 -5.16 12.57 -0.21
C TYR A 115 -6.54 13.20 -0.42
N LYS A 116 -6.82 13.57 -1.66
CA LYS A 116 -8.10 14.19 -2.05
C LYS A 116 -8.86 13.27 -2.98
N GLU A 117 -10.15 13.19 -2.79
CA GLU A 117 -11.03 12.44 -3.66
C GLU A 117 -11.07 13.07 -5.04
N ILE A 118 -10.87 12.26 -6.08
CA ILE A 118 -10.85 12.73 -7.47
C ILE A 118 -11.92 12.08 -8.33
N GLY A 119 -12.73 11.20 -7.77
CA GLY A 119 -13.78 10.48 -8.47
C GLY A 119 -13.87 9.06 -7.96
N GLY A 120 -14.34 8.15 -8.80
CA GLY A 120 -14.45 6.77 -8.41
C GLY A 120 -15.24 5.97 -9.42
N PHE A 121 -15.58 4.75 -9.04
CA PHE A 121 -16.33 3.85 -9.91
C PHE A 121 -17.05 2.77 -9.10
N LYS A 122 -17.97 2.10 -9.77
CA LYS A 122 -18.71 0.98 -9.22
C LYS A 122 -18.09 -0.31 -9.74
N TYR A 123 -17.63 -1.19 -8.86
CA TYR A 123 -17.11 -2.49 -9.22
C TYR A 123 -18.14 -3.57 -8.87
N PHE A 124 -18.84 -4.09 -9.90
CA PHE A 124 -19.96 -5.03 -9.70
C PHE A 124 -20.95 -4.47 -8.67
N ASP A 125 -21.34 -5.27 -7.68
CA ASP A 125 -22.26 -4.88 -6.62
C ASP A 125 -21.55 -4.44 -5.34
N ASP A 126 -20.23 -4.29 -5.39
CA ASP A 126 -19.46 -3.79 -4.25
C ASP A 126 -19.82 -2.34 -3.95
N PRO A 127 -19.56 -1.87 -2.73
CA PRO A 127 -19.67 -0.44 -2.42
C PRO A 127 -18.84 0.40 -3.39
N TYR A 128 -19.28 1.63 -3.62
CA TYR A 128 -18.59 2.57 -4.50
C TYR A 128 -17.10 2.68 -4.14
N GLU A 129 -16.24 2.59 -5.14
CA GLU A 129 -14.80 2.72 -4.97
C GLU A 129 -14.39 4.17 -5.17
N ILE A 130 -13.86 4.80 -4.10
CA ILE A 130 -13.43 6.20 -4.13
C ILE A 130 -11.96 6.25 -4.55
N MET A 131 -11.66 7.05 -5.58
CA MET A 131 -10.28 7.28 -6.02
C MET A 131 -9.70 8.49 -5.32
N PHE A 132 -8.49 8.35 -4.81
CA PHE A 132 -7.76 9.41 -4.10
C PHE A 132 -6.45 9.75 -4.79
N GLN A 133 -6.07 11.02 -4.70
CA GLN A 133 -4.81 11.52 -5.26
C GLN A 133 -4.11 12.42 -4.24
N LYS A 134 -2.79 12.31 -4.21
CA LYS A 134 -1.94 13.26 -3.49
C LYS A 134 -0.92 13.83 -4.47
N ILE A 135 -0.89 15.14 -4.58
CA ILE A 135 0.08 15.85 -5.42
C ILE A 135 1.25 16.28 -4.54
N PHE A 136 2.44 15.98 -4.99
CA PHE A 136 3.66 16.34 -4.26
C PHE A 136 4.02 17.80 -4.43
#